data_5d5f02f149e4669baacecff65e70d074
#
_entry.id   5d5f02f149e4669baacecff65e70d074
#
_cell.length_a   1.000
_cell.length_b   1.000
_cell.length_c   1.000
_cell.angle_alpha   90.00
_cell.angle_beta   90.00
_cell.angle_gamma   90.00
#
_symmetry.space_group_name_H-M   'P 1'
#
loop_
_entity.id
_entity.type
_entity.pdbx_description
1 polymer ?
#
loop_
_entity_poly.entity_id
_entity_poly.type
_entity_poly.pdbx_seq_one_letter_code
_entity_poly.pdbx_strand_id
1 'polypeptide(L)'
;MQSILDFLIAVKDFLNPKILIDNLLATFGNYVYLALFFIIFAETGLAVGFFLPGDSLLVVSGLFAAAGKLNIALVLIAFFLGSVIGDSTGYWTGRVMGKTLFNREKSFIFKPSRVEKAKGFFDKYGAKTVIMARFVPIVRTFAPLVIGATEMPYLKFLTFSVLGSLLWILTMVLAGYFLGGVIERALNIKLEDHIEKVVIVVVFLSLLPPIIEFLKSRFGKKEQSAEV
;
A
#
# COMPACT_ATOMS: atom_id res chain seq x y z
N MET A 1 3.22 -32.65 -7.14
CA MET A 1 4.42 -31.87 -6.74
C MET A 1 4.67 -30.72 -7.71
N GLN A 2 4.56 -30.92 -9.04
CA GLN A 2 4.66 -29.86 -10.05
C GLN A 2 3.63 -28.73 -9.86
N SER A 3 2.36 -29.04 -9.65
CA SER A 3 1.30 -28.02 -9.46
C SER A 3 1.50 -27.10 -8.24
N ILE A 4 2.12 -27.59 -7.17
CA ILE A 4 2.44 -26.77 -6.00
C ILE A 4 3.63 -25.84 -6.31
N LEU A 5 4.62 -26.35 -7.05
CA LEU A 5 5.77 -25.58 -7.48
C LEU A 5 5.35 -24.45 -8.44
N ASP A 6 4.47 -24.77 -9.41
CA ASP A 6 3.92 -23.81 -10.36
C ASP A 6 3.09 -22.71 -9.64
N PHE A 7 2.32 -23.10 -8.63
CA PHE A 7 1.59 -22.15 -7.79
C PHE A 7 2.54 -21.24 -6.99
N LEU A 8 3.61 -21.79 -6.38
CA LEU A 8 4.60 -20.99 -5.65
C LEU A 8 5.36 -20.02 -6.55
N ILE A 9 5.69 -20.45 -7.79
CA ILE A 9 6.31 -19.59 -8.79
C ILE A 9 5.35 -18.46 -9.18
N ALA A 10 4.10 -18.77 -9.48
CA ALA A 10 3.09 -17.77 -9.83
C ALA A 10 2.87 -16.74 -8.71
N VAL A 11 2.85 -17.17 -7.44
CA VAL A 11 2.77 -16.26 -6.28
C VAL A 11 4.01 -15.38 -6.17
N LYS A 12 5.21 -15.94 -6.34
CA LYS A 12 6.47 -15.20 -6.33
C LYS A 12 6.51 -14.14 -7.43
N ASP A 13 6.09 -14.51 -8.64
CA ASP A 13 6.07 -13.60 -9.79
C ASP A 13 5.03 -12.50 -9.62
N PHE A 14 3.87 -12.81 -9.04
CA PHE A 14 2.83 -11.83 -8.71
C PHE A 14 3.27 -10.84 -7.63
N LEU A 15 4.08 -11.29 -6.67
CA LEU A 15 4.64 -10.43 -5.61
C LEU A 15 5.84 -9.61 -6.07
N ASN A 16 6.40 -9.88 -7.26
CA ASN A 16 7.48 -9.08 -7.84
C ASN A 16 6.90 -7.96 -8.71
N PRO A 17 6.98 -6.67 -8.29
CA PRO A 17 6.35 -5.57 -8.98
C PRO A 17 6.82 -5.39 -10.43
N LYS A 18 8.09 -5.72 -10.71
CA LYS A 18 8.63 -5.65 -12.07
C LYS A 18 7.99 -6.69 -12.99
N ILE A 19 8.04 -7.96 -12.58
CA ILE A 19 7.45 -9.07 -13.34
C ILE A 19 5.96 -8.82 -13.55
N LEU A 20 5.29 -8.31 -12.51
CA LEU A 20 3.89 -7.94 -12.57
C LEU A 20 3.63 -6.86 -13.65
N ILE A 21 4.39 -5.76 -13.66
CA ILE A 21 4.21 -4.69 -14.66
C ILE A 21 4.55 -5.17 -16.06
N ASP A 22 5.65 -5.90 -16.25
CA ASP A 22 6.05 -6.45 -17.56
C ASP A 22 4.97 -7.40 -18.10
N ASN A 23 4.42 -8.29 -17.27
CA ASN A 23 3.33 -9.18 -17.65
C ASN A 23 2.04 -8.42 -17.96
N LEU A 24 1.71 -7.39 -17.17
CA LEU A 24 0.55 -6.54 -17.42
C LEU A 24 0.68 -5.77 -18.74
N LEU A 25 1.86 -5.22 -19.03
CA LEU A 25 2.14 -4.53 -20.30
C LEU A 25 2.04 -5.50 -21.48
N ALA A 26 2.63 -6.69 -21.37
CA ALA A 26 2.61 -7.71 -22.42
C ALA A 26 1.18 -8.22 -22.69
N THR A 27 0.37 -8.39 -21.64
CA THR A 27 -0.98 -8.96 -21.74
C THR A 27 -2.03 -7.93 -22.12
N PHE A 28 -1.98 -6.75 -21.50
CA PHE A 28 -3.05 -5.75 -21.56
C PHE A 28 -2.65 -4.50 -22.37
N GLY A 29 -1.37 -4.33 -22.74
CA GLY A 29 -0.92 -3.13 -23.46
C GLY A 29 -1.35 -1.85 -22.74
N ASN A 30 -2.08 -0.99 -23.43
CA ASN A 30 -2.56 0.29 -22.87
C ASN A 30 -3.58 0.14 -21.71
N TYR A 31 -4.19 -1.03 -21.53
CA TYR A 31 -5.08 -1.30 -20.39
C TYR A 31 -4.32 -1.59 -19.09
N VAL A 32 -2.99 -1.57 -19.09
CA VAL A 32 -2.16 -1.72 -17.88
C VAL A 32 -2.58 -0.77 -16.76
N TYR A 33 -2.97 0.46 -17.08
CA TYR A 33 -3.42 1.46 -16.09
C TYR A 33 -4.69 1.04 -15.35
N LEU A 34 -5.59 0.32 -16.04
CA LEU A 34 -6.79 -0.24 -15.42
C LEU A 34 -6.42 -1.37 -14.46
N ALA A 35 -5.46 -2.20 -14.83
CA ALA A 35 -4.94 -3.25 -13.93
C ALA A 35 -4.27 -2.64 -12.69
N LEU A 36 -3.44 -1.61 -12.86
CA LEU A 36 -2.82 -0.87 -11.76
C LEU A 36 -3.86 -0.25 -10.81
N PHE A 37 -4.92 0.34 -11.38
CA PHE A 37 -6.07 0.83 -10.62
C PHE A 37 -6.68 -0.28 -9.75
N PHE A 38 -7.00 -1.44 -10.32
CA PHE A 38 -7.63 -2.53 -9.58
C PHE A 38 -6.73 -3.13 -8.51
N ILE A 39 -5.43 -3.19 -8.73
CA ILE A 39 -4.48 -3.69 -7.74
C ILE A 39 -4.48 -2.78 -6.51
N ILE A 40 -4.35 -1.46 -6.70
CA ILE A 40 -4.38 -0.50 -5.57
C ILE A 40 -5.77 -0.42 -4.94
N PHE A 41 -6.84 -0.48 -5.74
CA PHE A 41 -8.20 -0.59 -5.22
C PHE A 41 -8.37 -1.80 -4.29
N ALA A 42 -7.89 -2.97 -4.71
CA ALA A 42 -7.97 -4.19 -3.91
C ALA A 42 -7.12 -4.09 -2.64
N GLU A 43 -5.92 -3.50 -2.73
CA GLU A 43 -5.03 -3.33 -1.58
C GLU A 43 -5.62 -2.40 -0.52
N THR A 44 -6.20 -1.28 -0.93
CA THR A 44 -6.69 -0.26 0.00
C THR A 44 -8.13 -0.52 0.45
N GLY A 45 -8.95 -1.13 -0.41
CA GLY A 45 -10.37 -1.34 -0.17
C GLY A 45 -10.73 -2.68 0.44
N LEU A 46 -9.92 -3.71 0.16
CA LEU A 46 -10.13 -5.05 0.67
C LEU A 46 -9.11 -5.35 1.77
N ALA A 47 -9.57 -5.66 2.96
CA ALA A 47 -8.67 -5.97 4.09
C ALA A 47 -7.70 -7.14 3.81
N VAL A 48 -7.99 -7.95 2.80
CA VAL A 48 -7.13 -9.04 2.29
C VAL A 48 -5.99 -8.52 1.43
N GLY A 49 -6.10 -7.31 0.90
CA GLY A 49 -5.11 -6.68 0.01
C GLY A 49 -3.76 -6.35 0.66
N PHE A 50 -3.64 -6.51 1.99
CA PHE A 50 -2.38 -6.32 2.73
C PHE A 50 -1.20 -7.12 2.14
N PHE A 51 -1.46 -8.22 1.46
CA PHE A 51 -0.41 -9.04 0.83
C PHE A 51 0.03 -8.51 -0.53
N LEU A 52 -0.64 -7.50 -1.08
CA LEU A 52 -0.27 -6.91 -2.37
C LEU A 52 0.93 -5.96 -2.20
N PRO A 53 1.86 -5.93 -3.17
CA PRO A 53 3.09 -5.14 -3.07
C PRO A 53 2.88 -3.67 -3.47
N GLY A 54 1.88 -2.97 -2.88
CA GLY A 54 1.44 -1.65 -3.33
C GLY A 54 2.53 -0.57 -3.29
N ASP A 55 3.23 -0.42 -2.16
CA ASP A 55 4.30 0.60 -2.06
C ASP A 55 5.40 0.36 -3.09
N SER A 56 5.84 -0.89 -3.23
CA SER A 56 6.83 -1.27 -4.23
C SER A 56 6.29 -1.08 -5.66
N LEU A 57 5.01 -1.37 -5.88
CA LEU A 57 4.36 -1.19 -7.17
C LEU A 57 4.31 0.29 -7.59
N LEU A 58 4.01 1.21 -6.65
CA LEU A 58 4.02 2.65 -6.92
C LEU A 58 5.41 3.13 -7.34
N VAL A 59 6.45 2.75 -6.57
CA VAL A 59 7.83 3.16 -6.87
C VAL A 59 8.32 2.57 -8.18
N VAL A 60 8.05 1.27 -8.42
CA VAL A 60 8.46 0.60 -9.67
C VAL A 60 7.69 1.17 -10.87
N SER A 61 6.40 1.51 -10.74
CA SER A 61 5.67 2.19 -11.81
C SER A 61 6.27 3.57 -12.14
N GLY A 62 6.77 4.28 -11.13
CA GLY A 62 7.53 5.52 -11.33
C GLY A 62 8.83 5.29 -12.11
N LEU A 63 9.58 4.23 -11.81
CA LEU A 63 10.77 3.83 -12.57
C LEU A 63 10.44 3.47 -14.02
N PHE A 64 9.36 2.71 -14.26
CA PHE A 64 8.90 2.38 -15.61
C PHE A 64 8.45 3.62 -16.39
N ALA A 65 7.88 4.60 -15.71
CA ALA A 65 7.55 5.89 -16.33
C ALA A 65 8.81 6.70 -16.66
N ALA A 66 9.84 6.69 -15.81
CA ALA A 66 11.13 7.32 -16.10
C ALA A 66 11.83 6.67 -17.31
N ALA A 67 11.71 5.35 -17.45
CA ALA A 67 12.21 4.58 -18.59
C ALA A 67 11.35 4.73 -19.88
N GLY A 68 10.32 5.59 -19.88
CA GLY A 68 9.43 5.81 -21.03
C GLY A 68 8.44 4.68 -21.34
N LYS A 69 8.40 3.61 -20.50
CA LYS A 69 7.51 2.47 -20.71
C LYS A 69 6.07 2.71 -20.25
N LEU A 70 5.86 3.66 -19.31
CA LEU A 70 4.55 4.07 -18.81
C LEU A 70 4.39 5.59 -18.89
N ASN A 71 3.16 6.05 -19.10
CA ASN A 71 2.84 7.47 -18.96
C ASN A 71 2.61 7.82 -17.49
N ILE A 72 3.44 8.71 -16.93
CA ILE A 72 3.40 9.06 -15.51
C ILE A 72 2.07 9.66 -15.08
N ALA A 73 1.42 10.47 -15.93
CA ALA A 73 0.13 11.09 -15.60
C ALA A 73 -0.96 10.02 -15.47
N LEU A 74 -1.00 9.03 -16.37
CA LEU A 74 -1.96 7.93 -16.31
C LEU A 74 -1.69 7.02 -15.10
N VAL A 75 -0.44 6.78 -14.75
CA VAL A 75 -0.04 6.04 -13.54
C VAL A 75 -0.57 6.75 -12.29
N LEU A 76 -0.33 8.06 -12.17
CA LEU A 76 -0.80 8.85 -11.03
C LEU A 76 -2.32 8.85 -10.92
N ILE A 77 -3.04 9.02 -12.04
CA ILE A 77 -4.50 9.01 -12.07
C ILE A 77 -5.04 7.64 -11.68
N ALA A 78 -4.50 6.55 -12.26
CA ALA A 78 -4.95 5.20 -11.98
C ALA A 78 -4.81 4.85 -10.49
N PHE A 79 -3.63 5.12 -9.91
CA PHE A 79 -3.38 4.87 -8.51
C PHE A 79 -4.23 5.76 -7.58
N PHE A 80 -4.38 7.04 -7.92
CA PHE A 80 -5.18 7.96 -7.13
C PHE A 80 -6.65 7.53 -7.08
N LEU A 81 -7.25 7.25 -8.23
CA LEU A 81 -8.63 6.78 -8.29
C LEU A 81 -8.81 5.43 -7.59
N GLY A 82 -7.89 4.48 -7.83
CA GLY A 82 -7.91 3.17 -7.17
C GLY A 82 -7.85 3.29 -5.65
N SER A 83 -6.98 4.14 -5.14
CA SER A 83 -6.82 4.38 -3.71
C SER A 83 -8.05 5.04 -3.08
N VAL A 84 -8.57 6.12 -3.66
CA VAL A 84 -9.72 6.86 -3.10
C VAL A 84 -11.00 6.01 -3.12
N ILE A 85 -11.24 5.29 -4.22
CA ILE A 85 -12.41 4.40 -4.35
C ILE A 85 -12.25 3.18 -3.44
N GLY A 86 -11.05 2.63 -3.33
CA GLY A 86 -10.72 1.55 -2.40
C GLY A 86 -11.00 1.94 -0.95
N ASP A 87 -10.48 3.08 -0.51
CA ASP A 87 -10.72 3.60 0.84
C ASP A 87 -12.20 3.81 1.13
N SER A 88 -12.92 4.37 0.16
CA SER A 88 -14.37 4.57 0.29
C SER A 88 -15.08 3.24 0.48
N THR A 89 -14.69 2.23 -0.29
CA THR A 89 -15.23 0.86 -0.16
C THR A 89 -14.91 0.26 1.21
N GLY A 90 -13.66 0.39 1.67
CA GLY A 90 -13.24 -0.03 3.01
C GLY A 90 -14.02 0.67 4.13
N TYR A 91 -14.20 2.00 4.01
CA TYR A 91 -14.99 2.78 4.95
C TYR A 91 -16.45 2.29 5.03
N TRP A 92 -17.13 2.15 3.89
CA TRP A 92 -18.51 1.68 3.87
C TRP A 92 -18.66 0.25 4.37
N THR A 93 -17.72 -0.62 4.04
CA THR A 93 -17.64 -1.98 4.58
C THR A 93 -17.54 -1.94 6.11
N GLY A 94 -16.66 -1.10 6.65
CA GLY A 94 -16.52 -0.90 8.10
C GLY A 94 -17.77 -0.33 8.74
N ARG A 95 -18.44 0.63 8.09
CA ARG A 95 -19.65 1.25 8.61
C ARG A 95 -20.85 0.29 8.66
N VAL A 96 -21.02 -0.54 7.64
CA VAL A 96 -22.14 -1.50 7.57
C VAL A 96 -21.86 -2.73 8.43
N MET A 97 -20.66 -3.30 8.32
CA MET A 97 -20.30 -4.54 9.01
C MET A 97 -19.78 -4.32 10.43
N GLY A 98 -19.40 -3.08 10.77
CA GLY A 98 -18.77 -2.75 12.03
C GLY A 98 -19.57 -3.24 13.24
N LYS A 99 -20.87 -2.94 13.30
CA LYS A 99 -21.75 -3.37 14.38
C LYS A 99 -21.81 -4.89 14.56
N THR A 100 -21.70 -5.64 13.46
CA THR A 100 -21.76 -7.11 13.46
C THR A 100 -20.39 -7.75 13.75
N LEU A 101 -19.31 -7.15 13.24
CA LEU A 101 -17.95 -7.64 13.41
C LEU A 101 -17.41 -7.35 14.83
N PHE A 102 -17.81 -6.20 15.41
CA PHE A 102 -17.33 -5.78 16.72
C PHE A 102 -18.06 -6.42 17.90
N ASN A 103 -19.26 -6.97 17.68
CA ASN A 103 -19.98 -7.73 18.72
C ASN A 103 -19.47 -9.18 18.90
N ARG A 104 -18.52 -9.64 18.09
CA ARG A 104 -17.92 -10.97 18.25
C ARG A 104 -16.67 -10.88 19.14
N GLU A 105 -16.80 -11.26 20.40
CA GLU A 105 -15.69 -11.36 21.38
C GLU A 105 -14.51 -12.23 20.90
N LYS A 106 -14.74 -13.14 19.97
CA LYS A 106 -13.74 -14.07 19.42
C LYS A 106 -12.94 -13.53 18.23
N SER A 107 -13.20 -12.30 17.75
CA SER A 107 -12.44 -11.73 16.63
C SER A 107 -11.08 -11.21 17.10
N PHE A 108 -9.98 -11.74 16.54
CA PHE A 108 -8.62 -11.29 16.89
C PHE A 108 -8.34 -9.85 16.42
N ILE A 109 -8.91 -9.43 15.29
CA ILE A 109 -8.67 -8.10 14.69
C ILE A 109 -9.69 -7.07 15.21
N PHE A 110 -10.95 -7.46 15.40
CA PHE A 110 -12.09 -6.58 15.69
C PHE A 110 -12.57 -6.68 17.14
N LYS A 111 -11.65 -6.65 18.10
CA LYS A 111 -12.04 -6.57 19.53
C LYS A 111 -12.65 -5.19 19.82
N PRO A 112 -13.80 -5.12 20.53
CA PRO A 112 -14.44 -3.86 20.90
C PRO A 112 -13.48 -2.85 21.53
N SER A 113 -12.58 -3.31 22.40
CA SER A 113 -11.57 -2.48 23.05
C SER A 113 -10.54 -1.86 22.10
N ARG A 114 -10.28 -2.45 20.92
CA ARG A 114 -9.37 -1.88 19.90
C ARG A 114 -10.05 -0.79 19.11
N VAL A 115 -11.35 -0.94 18.83
CA VAL A 115 -12.15 0.09 18.15
C VAL A 115 -12.32 1.30 19.03
N GLU A 116 -12.57 1.10 20.31
CA GLU A 116 -12.68 2.18 21.29
C GLU A 116 -11.36 2.94 21.45
N LYS A 117 -10.22 2.22 21.46
CA LYS A 117 -8.89 2.85 21.43
C LYS A 117 -8.67 3.63 20.12
N ALA A 118 -9.06 3.08 18.97
CA ALA A 118 -8.97 3.77 17.70
C ALA A 118 -9.86 5.02 17.69
N LYS A 119 -11.09 4.92 18.19
CA LYS A 119 -11.99 6.08 18.35
C LYS A 119 -11.36 7.14 19.24
N GLY A 120 -10.86 6.79 20.41
CA GLY A 120 -10.18 7.73 21.30
C GLY A 120 -8.94 8.37 20.66
N PHE A 121 -8.22 7.63 19.80
CA PHE A 121 -7.09 8.15 19.05
C PHE A 121 -7.54 9.16 17.98
N PHE A 122 -8.62 8.87 17.25
CA PHE A 122 -9.21 9.81 16.29
C PHE A 122 -9.82 11.04 16.98
N ASP A 123 -10.43 10.88 18.14
CA ASP A 123 -10.99 11.99 18.93
C ASP A 123 -9.87 12.92 19.43
N LYS A 124 -8.71 12.34 19.82
CA LYS A 124 -7.56 13.09 20.33
C LYS A 124 -6.76 13.79 19.24
N TYR A 125 -6.46 13.11 18.13
CA TYR A 125 -5.56 13.58 17.08
C TYR A 125 -6.31 14.07 15.83
N GLY A 126 -7.62 13.85 15.79
CA GLY A 126 -8.50 14.29 14.71
C GLY A 126 -8.27 13.56 13.40
N ALA A 127 -8.87 14.10 12.35
CA ALA A 127 -8.86 13.48 11.02
C ALA A 127 -7.47 13.50 10.35
N LYS A 128 -6.50 14.27 10.86
CA LYS A 128 -5.08 14.23 10.40
C LYS A 128 -4.47 12.85 10.52
N THR A 129 -4.96 12.04 11.44
CA THR A 129 -4.55 10.63 11.62
C THR A 129 -4.80 9.79 10.38
N VAL A 130 -5.83 10.10 9.58
CA VAL A 130 -6.11 9.42 8.31
C VAL A 130 -4.95 9.57 7.33
N ILE A 131 -4.36 10.78 7.26
CA ILE A 131 -3.18 11.03 6.41
C ILE A 131 -1.97 10.26 6.92
N MET A 132 -1.70 10.33 8.23
CA MET A 132 -0.53 9.67 8.82
C MET A 132 -0.63 8.14 8.75
N ALA A 133 -1.83 7.59 8.89
CA ALA A 133 -2.09 6.16 8.77
C ALA A 133 -1.62 5.58 7.42
N ARG A 134 -1.60 6.38 6.37
CA ARG A 134 -1.19 5.94 5.03
C ARG A 134 0.29 5.61 4.90
N PHE A 135 1.13 6.21 5.74
CA PHE A 135 2.57 5.95 5.73
C PHE A 135 2.96 4.74 6.57
N VAL A 136 2.00 4.10 7.24
CA VAL A 136 2.21 2.85 7.98
C VAL A 136 1.49 1.72 7.25
N PRO A 137 2.19 0.79 6.59
CA PRO A 137 1.60 -0.17 5.64
C PRO A 137 0.42 -0.98 6.21
N ILE A 138 0.57 -1.53 7.42
CA ILE A 138 -0.49 -2.30 8.08
C ILE A 138 -1.68 -1.41 8.45
N VAL A 139 -1.41 -0.22 8.99
CA VAL A 139 -2.47 0.69 9.44
C VAL A 139 -3.27 1.19 8.25
N ARG A 140 -2.62 1.49 7.14
CA ARG A 140 -3.24 2.01 5.90
C ARG A 140 -4.39 1.13 5.41
N THR A 141 -4.17 -0.18 5.32
CA THR A 141 -5.17 -1.12 4.78
C THR A 141 -6.37 -1.31 5.70
N PHE A 142 -6.17 -1.19 7.01
CA PHE A 142 -7.24 -1.37 8.00
C PHE A 142 -7.89 -0.05 8.45
N ALA A 143 -7.22 1.09 8.27
CA ALA A 143 -7.71 2.39 8.73
C ALA A 143 -9.09 2.75 8.17
N PRO A 144 -9.38 2.65 6.87
CA PRO A 144 -10.69 2.97 6.33
C PRO A 144 -11.81 2.15 6.97
N LEU A 145 -11.57 0.85 7.12
CA LEU A 145 -12.53 -0.08 7.72
C LEU A 145 -12.79 0.24 9.22
N VAL A 146 -11.73 0.50 9.98
CA VAL A 146 -11.84 0.87 11.40
C VAL A 146 -12.53 2.22 11.55
N ILE A 147 -12.15 3.21 10.71
CA ILE A 147 -12.75 4.55 10.74
C ILE A 147 -14.24 4.50 10.39
N GLY A 148 -14.62 3.71 9.38
CA GLY A 148 -16.03 3.49 9.04
C GLY A 148 -16.82 2.95 10.21
N ALA A 149 -16.25 2.05 10.98
CA ALA A 149 -16.86 1.46 12.17
C ALA A 149 -16.96 2.43 13.37
N THR A 150 -16.12 3.47 13.45
CA THR A 150 -16.22 4.54 14.47
C THR A 150 -17.32 5.57 14.16
N GLU A 151 -18.04 5.42 13.05
CA GLU A 151 -19.11 6.32 12.60
C GLU A 151 -18.64 7.75 12.30
N MET A 152 -17.35 7.99 12.03
CA MET A 152 -16.84 9.27 11.56
C MET A 152 -17.66 9.74 10.33
N PRO A 153 -18.03 11.01 10.19
CA PRO A 153 -18.74 11.52 9.00
C PRO A 153 -17.95 11.24 7.72
N TYR A 154 -18.59 10.67 6.70
CA TYR A 154 -17.95 10.25 5.45
C TYR A 154 -17.18 11.37 4.74
N LEU A 155 -17.77 12.57 4.63
CA LEU A 155 -17.13 13.71 4.00
C LEU A 155 -15.82 14.10 4.70
N LYS A 156 -15.82 14.06 6.04
CA LYS A 156 -14.60 14.31 6.81
C LYS A 156 -13.54 13.26 6.54
N PHE A 157 -13.90 11.97 6.54
CA PHE A 157 -13.00 10.89 6.16
C PHE A 157 -12.49 11.07 4.73
N LEU A 158 -13.40 11.28 3.75
CA LEU A 158 -13.06 11.41 2.33
C LEU A 158 -12.05 12.52 2.07
N THR A 159 -12.24 13.71 2.66
CA THR A 159 -11.33 14.85 2.50
C THR A 159 -9.90 14.47 2.92
N PHE A 160 -9.73 13.87 4.10
CA PHE A 160 -8.41 13.50 4.58
C PHE A 160 -7.84 12.26 3.87
N SER A 161 -8.70 11.35 3.41
CA SER A 161 -8.32 10.21 2.58
C SER A 161 -7.79 10.68 1.22
N VAL A 162 -8.48 11.61 0.56
CA VAL A 162 -8.04 12.21 -0.72
C VAL A 162 -6.68 12.89 -0.58
N LEU A 163 -6.52 13.74 0.46
CA LEU A 163 -5.24 14.42 0.72
C LEU A 163 -4.12 13.44 1.02
N GLY A 164 -4.40 12.43 1.85
CA GLY A 164 -3.44 11.40 2.20
C GLY A 164 -3.05 10.52 1.00
N SER A 165 -4.02 10.14 0.15
CA SER A 165 -3.78 9.39 -1.10
C SER A 165 -2.90 10.17 -2.04
N LEU A 166 -3.23 11.45 -2.25
CA LEU A 166 -2.47 12.31 -3.14
C LEU A 166 -1.01 12.41 -2.68
N LEU A 167 -0.81 12.71 -1.38
CA LEU A 167 0.53 12.85 -0.81
C LEU A 167 1.33 11.54 -0.92
N TRP A 168 0.73 10.42 -0.52
CA TRP A 168 1.38 9.11 -0.57
C TRP A 168 1.76 8.70 -1.99
N ILE A 169 0.82 8.79 -2.95
CA ILE A 169 1.04 8.38 -4.34
C ILE A 169 2.07 9.28 -5.02
N LEU A 170 1.97 10.61 -4.85
CA LEU A 170 2.96 11.53 -5.39
C LEU A 170 4.34 11.23 -4.82
N THR A 171 4.45 11.03 -3.51
CA THR A 171 5.75 10.75 -2.88
C THR A 171 6.35 9.46 -3.44
N MET A 172 5.60 8.36 -3.51
CA MET A 172 6.13 7.06 -3.94
C MET A 172 6.41 7.00 -5.44
N VAL A 173 5.46 7.45 -6.28
CA VAL A 173 5.63 7.40 -7.75
C VAL A 173 6.72 8.37 -8.21
N LEU A 174 6.73 9.60 -7.68
CA LEU A 174 7.77 10.58 -8.04
C LEU A 174 9.14 10.20 -7.49
N ALA A 175 9.21 9.59 -6.30
CA ALA A 175 10.47 9.04 -5.79
C ALA A 175 11.05 8.01 -6.78
N GLY A 176 10.22 7.07 -7.28
CA GLY A 176 10.65 6.12 -8.32
C GLY A 176 11.07 6.82 -9.62
N TYR A 177 10.29 7.77 -10.08
CA TYR A 177 10.54 8.50 -11.31
C TYR A 177 11.85 9.30 -11.27
N PHE A 178 12.08 10.09 -10.22
CA PHE A 178 13.31 10.87 -10.06
C PHE A 178 14.53 9.99 -9.77
N LEU A 179 14.34 8.92 -8.98
CA LEU A 179 15.41 7.96 -8.72
C LEU A 179 15.90 7.33 -10.02
N GLY A 180 14.99 6.95 -10.93
CA GLY A 180 15.33 6.46 -12.27
C GLY A 180 16.20 7.45 -13.03
N GLY A 181 15.78 8.71 -13.11
CA GLY A 181 16.52 9.76 -13.80
C GLY A 181 17.89 10.09 -13.16
N VAL A 182 18.00 10.01 -11.83
CA VAL A 182 19.28 10.18 -11.12
C VAL A 182 20.24 9.03 -11.43
N ILE A 183 19.77 7.78 -11.38
CA ILE A 183 20.57 6.60 -11.67
C ILE A 183 21.10 6.64 -13.09
N GLU A 184 20.24 6.97 -14.06
CA GLU A 184 20.61 7.09 -15.46
C GLU A 184 21.74 8.10 -15.69
N ARG A 185 21.64 9.28 -15.07
CA ARG A 185 22.65 10.33 -15.15
C ARG A 185 23.93 10.01 -14.40
N ALA A 186 23.82 9.47 -13.17
CA ALA A 186 24.98 9.22 -12.31
C ALA A 186 25.85 8.07 -12.81
N LEU A 187 25.22 7.02 -13.36
CA LEU A 187 25.92 5.84 -13.86
C LEU A 187 26.17 5.85 -15.36
N ASN A 188 25.66 6.88 -16.07
CA ASN A 188 25.73 7.00 -17.53
C ASN A 188 25.24 5.73 -18.25
N ILE A 189 24.15 5.14 -17.75
CA ILE A 189 23.51 3.92 -18.27
C ILE A 189 22.09 4.23 -18.70
N LYS A 190 21.60 3.51 -19.72
CA LYS A 190 20.17 3.58 -20.05
C LYS A 190 19.38 2.78 -19.02
N LEU A 191 18.41 3.43 -18.40
CA LEU A 191 17.58 2.80 -17.36
C LEU A 191 16.83 1.57 -17.91
N GLU A 192 16.41 1.62 -19.17
CA GLU A 192 15.72 0.51 -19.84
C GLU A 192 16.52 -0.80 -19.81
N ASP A 193 17.84 -0.73 -20.03
CA ASP A 193 18.72 -1.90 -20.10
C ASP A 193 19.02 -2.50 -18.71
N HIS A 194 18.86 -1.71 -17.64
CA HIS A 194 19.25 -2.08 -16.27
C HIS A 194 18.08 -2.03 -15.28
N ILE A 195 16.86 -1.86 -15.77
CA ILE A 195 15.66 -1.67 -14.93
C ILE A 195 15.48 -2.82 -13.92
N GLU A 196 15.89 -4.04 -14.26
CA GLU A 196 15.84 -5.19 -13.36
C GLU A 196 16.64 -4.99 -12.09
N LYS A 197 17.92 -4.57 -12.26
CA LYS A 197 18.85 -4.38 -11.15
C LYS A 197 18.39 -3.21 -10.27
N VAL A 198 17.93 -2.13 -10.90
CA VAL A 198 17.43 -0.95 -10.19
C VAL A 198 16.17 -1.29 -9.40
N VAL A 199 15.24 -2.03 -9.98
CA VAL A 199 14.01 -2.46 -9.28
C VAL A 199 14.34 -3.36 -8.09
N ILE A 200 15.26 -4.31 -8.24
CA ILE A 200 15.66 -5.19 -7.11
C ILE A 200 16.19 -4.34 -5.95
N VAL A 201 17.08 -3.39 -6.22
CA VAL A 201 17.62 -2.49 -5.19
C VAL A 201 16.52 -1.66 -4.54
N VAL A 202 15.61 -1.09 -5.33
CA VAL A 202 14.50 -0.26 -4.83
C VAL A 202 13.52 -1.07 -4.01
N VAL A 203 13.14 -2.26 -4.46
CA VAL A 203 12.26 -3.17 -3.71
C VAL A 203 12.92 -3.56 -2.39
N PHE A 204 14.20 -3.87 -2.40
CA PHE A 204 14.95 -4.20 -1.19
C PHE A 204 14.97 -3.02 -0.20
N LEU A 205 15.25 -1.80 -0.69
CA LEU A 205 15.23 -0.58 0.12
C LEU A 205 13.83 -0.27 0.67
N SER A 206 12.78 -0.51 -0.12
CA SER A 206 11.38 -0.30 0.28
C SER A 206 10.93 -1.26 1.38
N LEU A 207 11.50 -2.46 1.43
CA LEU A 207 11.22 -3.48 2.45
C LEU A 207 12.01 -3.25 3.75
N LEU A 208 13.09 -2.46 3.72
CA LEU A 208 13.92 -2.20 4.91
C LEU A 208 13.14 -1.56 6.07
N PRO A 209 12.35 -0.47 5.87
CA PRO A 209 11.63 0.16 6.98
C PRO A 209 10.65 -0.79 7.70
N PRO A 210 9.76 -1.53 7.02
CA PRO A 210 8.89 -2.49 7.68
C PRO A 210 9.65 -3.62 8.39
N ILE A 211 10.76 -4.09 7.81
CA ILE A 211 11.61 -5.13 8.44
C ILE A 211 12.26 -4.58 9.71
N ILE A 212 12.82 -3.37 9.68
CA ILE A 212 13.43 -2.72 10.84
C ILE A 212 12.39 -2.51 11.95
N GLU A 213 11.18 -2.07 11.60
CA GLU A 213 10.10 -1.85 12.56
C GLU A 213 9.63 -3.17 13.19
N PHE A 214 9.52 -4.23 12.39
CA PHE A 214 9.22 -5.57 12.87
C PHE A 214 10.30 -6.11 13.81
N LEU A 215 11.57 -5.93 13.48
CA LEU A 215 12.70 -6.33 14.32
C LEU A 215 12.73 -5.54 15.62
N LYS A 216 12.58 -4.21 15.57
CA LYS A 216 12.49 -3.36 16.77
C LYS A 216 11.35 -3.76 17.70
N SER A 217 10.18 -4.07 17.15
CA SER A 217 9.01 -4.51 17.95
C SER A 217 9.23 -5.86 18.65
N ARG A 218 10.06 -6.72 18.05
CA ARG A 218 10.36 -8.05 18.59
C ARG A 218 11.50 -8.03 19.62
N PHE A 219 12.48 -7.16 19.45
CA PHE A 219 13.63 -7.06 20.34
C PHE A 219 13.42 -6.03 21.47
N GLY A 220 12.66 -4.95 21.25
CA GLY A 220 12.36 -3.96 22.31
C GLY A 220 11.44 -4.45 23.43
N LYS A 221 10.77 -5.59 23.25
CA LYS A 221 10.00 -6.24 24.33
C LYS A 221 10.85 -7.01 25.35
N LYS A 222 12.12 -7.26 25.05
CA LYS A 222 13.00 -8.01 25.97
C LYS A 222 13.63 -7.15 27.06
N GLU A 223 13.74 -5.83 26.87
CA GLU A 223 14.36 -4.97 27.88
C GLU A 223 13.40 -4.54 29.01
N GLN A 224 12.08 -4.50 28.75
CA GLN A 224 11.10 -4.17 29.81
C GLN A 224 10.73 -5.35 30.73
N SER A 225 11.16 -6.57 30.42
CA SER A 225 10.91 -7.74 31.27
C SER A 225 12.11 -8.11 32.16
N ALA A 226 13.20 -7.37 32.11
CA ALA A 226 14.41 -7.59 32.91
C ALA A 226 14.57 -6.62 34.09
N GLU A 227 13.65 -5.66 34.23
CA GLU A 227 13.65 -4.67 35.32
C GLU A 227 12.45 -4.80 36.30
N VAL A 228 11.83 -6.00 36.40
CA VAL A 228 10.81 -6.27 37.45
C VAL A 228 11.22 -7.44 38.28
#